data_1880aa12510f02509fe06cf8d14f6d8b
#
_entry.id   1880aa12510f02509fe06cf8d14f6d8b
#
_cell.length_a   1.000
_cell.length_b   1.000
_cell.length_c   1.000
_cell.angle_alpha   90.00
_cell.angle_beta   90.00
_cell.angle_gamma   90.00
#
_symmetry.space_group_name_H-M   'P 1'
#
loop_
_entity.id
_entity.type
_entity.pdbx_description
1 polymer ?
#
loop_
_entity_poly.entity_id
_entity_poly.type
_entity_poly.pdbx_seq_one_letter_code
_entity_poly.pdbx_strand_id
1 'polypeptide(L)'
;MSAKHSQPPRTTRFARALGLDGNPLRRATDRAVAWIRVGILAALLAGAPLVAIGAGHWIYHAAMTEARAQAADRHTARAVLLEPMPPVTIGAPGEVDQAWALARWAGTGAAPRTGEILAALGSPAGSMVTVWLDASGKLTGPPLQPAQITDRAIAAAVVAPTVLTLSLLTTLWLAQRVADRRRLAAWDSAWSTVGPQWTRRKP
;
A
#
# COMPACT_ATOMS: atom_id res chain seq x y z
N MET A 1 7.39 3.84 60.84
CA MET A 1 6.77 2.76 60.06
C MET A 1 6.52 3.29 58.63
N SER A 2 7.40 2.93 57.70
CA SER A 2 7.38 3.46 56.33
C SER A 2 6.50 2.50 55.47
N ALA A 3 5.33 2.94 55.07
CA ALA A 3 4.44 2.17 54.23
C ALA A 3 5.08 2.05 52.83
N LYS A 4 5.54 0.85 52.47
CA LYS A 4 5.97 0.48 51.13
C LYS A 4 4.77 0.67 50.17
N HIS A 5 4.78 1.74 49.40
CA HIS A 5 3.87 1.88 48.27
C HIS A 5 4.24 0.80 47.23
N SER A 6 3.57 -0.33 47.29
CA SER A 6 3.67 -1.38 46.27
C SER A 6 3.12 -0.83 44.96
N GLN A 7 4.00 -0.62 43.99
CA GLN A 7 3.55 -0.21 42.64
C GLN A 7 2.69 -1.35 42.06
N PRO A 8 1.54 -1.05 41.47
CA PRO A 8 0.68 -2.07 40.88
C PRO A 8 1.42 -2.77 39.74
N PRO A 9 1.21 -4.09 39.55
CA PRO A 9 1.87 -4.88 38.52
C PRO A 9 1.63 -4.30 37.12
N ARG A 10 2.58 -4.47 36.21
CA ARG A 10 2.54 -3.91 34.85
C ARG A 10 1.25 -4.25 34.11
N THR A 11 0.68 -5.42 34.33
CA THR A 11 -0.61 -5.88 33.75
C THR A 11 -1.78 -4.99 34.15
N THR A 12 -1.84 -4.50 35.39
CA THR A 12 -2.90 -3.60 35.84
C THR A 12 -2.74 -2.18 35.29
N ARG A 13 -1.52 -1.75 34.97
CA ARG A 13 -1.29 -0.48 34.27
C ARG A 13 -1.76 -0.52 32.82
N PHE A 14 -1.52 -1.64 32.13
CA PHE A 14 -2.05 -1.85 30.78
C PHE A 14 -3.57 -1.94 30.76
N ALA A 15 -4.17 -2.67 31.67
CA ALA A 15 -5.62 -2.75 31.80
C ALA A 15 -6.26 -1.39 32.06
N ARG A 16 -5.63 -0.54 32.90
CA ARG A 16 -6.08 0.84 33.13
C ARG A 16 -5.89 1.74 31.90
N ALA A 17 -4.77 1.62 31.20
CA ALA A 17 -4.52 2.40 29.99
C ALA A 17 -5.52 2.07 28.87
N LEU A 18 -5.94 0.81 28.79
CA LEU A 18 -6.98 0.34 27.86
C LEU A 18 -8.41 0.60 28.36
N GLY A 19 -8.55 1.07 29.60
CA GLY A 19 -9.87 1.37 30.16
C GLY A 19 -10.69 0.16 30.58
N LEU A 20 -10.04 -0.96 30.84
CA LEU A 20 -10.64 -2.24 31.26
C LEU A 20 -10.74 -2.40 32.78
N ASP A 21 -10.46 -1.34 33.55
CA ASP A 21 -10.63 -1.35 35.01
C ASP A 21 -12.13 -1.32 35.33
N GLY A 22 -12.54 -2.21 36.26
CA GLY A 22 -13.93 -2.40 36.69
C GLY A 22 -14.49 -1.23 37.54
N ASN A 23 -14.13 0.02 37.26
CA ASN A 23 -14.58 1.18 38.03
C ASN A 23 -16.10 1.41 37.81
N PRO A 24 -16.94 1.33 38.87
CA PRO A 24 -18.39 1.50 38.78
C PRO A 24 -18.83 2.92 38.38
N LEU A 25 -17.93 3.92 38.52
CA LEU A 25 -18.18 5.31 38.15
C LEU A 25 -18.04 5.60 36.66
N ARG A 26 -17.58 4.62 35.85
CA ARG A 26 -17.48 4.79 34.40
C ARG A 26 -18.82 4.68 33.71
N ARG A 27 -19.14 5.69 32.91
CA ARG A 27 -20.35 5.73 32.08
C ARG A 27 -20.26 4.62 31.00
N ALA A 28 -21.43 4.13 30.55
CA ALA A 28 -21.52 3.11 29.50
C ALA A 28 -20.77 3.50 28.21
N THR A 29 -20.75 4.78 27.88
CA THR A 29 -20.01 5.35 26.74
C THR A 29 -18.50 5.16 26.84
N ASP A 30 -17.91 5.21 28.05
CA ASP A 30 -16.47 5.05 28.25
C ASP A 30 -16.06 3.59 28.09
N ARG A 31 -16.92 2.66 28.48
CA ARG A 31 -16.73 1.22 28.26
C ARG A 31 -16.79 0.88 26.76
N ALA A 32 -17.76 1.46 26.04
CA ALA A 32 -17.88 1.25 24.59
C ALA A 32 -16.62 1.71 23.85
N VAL A 33 -16.07 2.88 24.17
CA VAL A 33 -14.81 3.37 23.58
C VAL A 33 -13.64 2.47 23.93
N ALA A 34 -13.57 1.96 25.18
CA ALA A 34 -12.52 1.01 25.57
C ALA A 34 -12.59 -0.29 24.77
N TRP A 35 -13.78 -0.87 24.62
CA TRP A 35 -13.98 -2.07 23.80
C TRP A 35 -13.65 -1.86 22.33
N ILE A 36 -14.00 -0.70 21.76
CA ILE A 36 -13.61 -0.32 20.39
C ILE A 36 -12.08 -0.30 20.26
N ARG A 37 -11.36 0.29 21.21
CA ARG A 37 -9.89 0.32 21.21
C ARG A 37 -9.28 -1.09 21.24
N VAL A 38 -9.78 -1.93 22.13
CA VAL A 38 -9.33 -3.33 22.25
C VAL A 38 -9.64 -4.11 20.96
N GLY A 39 -10.84 -3.96 20.42
CA GLY A 39 -11.23 -4.57 19.14
C GLY A 39 -10.33 -4.16 17.98
N ILE A 40 -10.04 -2.86 17.86
CA ILE A 40 -9.12 -2.35 16.83
C ILE A 40 -7.70 -2.88 17.03
N LEU A 41 -7.19 -2.92 18.28
CA LEU A 41 -5.88 -3.45 18.56
C LEU A 41 -5.78 -4.95 18.23
N ALA A 42 -6.80 -5.73 18.58
CA ALA A 42 -6.89 -7.14 18.22
C ALA A 42 -6.97 -7.34 16.70
N ALA A 43 -7.77 -6.52 16.01
CA ALA A 43 -7.87 -6.53 14.56
C ALA A 43 -6.56 -6.16 13.87
N LEU A 44 -5.77 -5.24 14.42
CA LEU A 44 -4.45 -4.90 13.90
C LEU A 44 -3.44 -6.03 14.13
N LEU A 45 -3.41 -6.60 15.34
CA LEU A 45 -2.44 -7.65 15.68
C LEU A 45 -2.68 -8.94 14.89
N ALA A 46 -3.93 -9.33 14.69
CA ALA A 46 -4.28 -10.56 13.97
C ALA A 46 -4.58 -10.29 12.48
N GLY A 47 -5.30 -9.21 12.18
CA GLY A 47 -5.77 -8.90 10.84
C GLY A 47 -4.69 -8.39 9.91
N ALA A 48 -3.77 -7.54 10.39
CA ALA A 48 -2.74 -6.98 9.52
C ALA A 48 -1.81 -8.06 8.92
N PRO A 49 -1.27 -9.03 9.69
CA PRO A 49 -0.46 -10.10 9.09
C PRO A 49 -1.28 -11.00 8.17
N LEU A 50 -2.53 -11.31 8.49
CA LEU A 50 -3.40 -12.11 7.61
C LEU A 50 -3.67 -11.40 6.29
N VAL A 51 -3.94 -10.09 6.33
CA VAL A 51 -4.14 -9.27 5.12
C VAL A 51 -2.84 -9.16 4.32
N ALA A 52 -1.69 -9.01 4.96
CA ALA A 52 -0.40 -8.96 4.29
C ALA A 52 -0.12 -10.27 3.52
N ILE A 53 -0.28 -11.41 4.19
CA ILE A 53 -0.08 -12.73 3.58
C ILE A 53 -1.09 -12.97 2.45
N GLY A 54 -2.36 -12.69 2.70
CA GLY A 54 -3.43 -12.89 1.72
C GLY A 54 -3.26 -12.03 0.47
N ALA A 55 -2.95 -10.73 0.64
CA ALA A 55 -2.74 -9.81 -0.46
C ALA A 55 -1.48 -10.17 -1.27
N GLY A 56 -0.37 -10.46 -0.59
CA GLY A 56 0.87 -10.88 -1.23
C GLY A 56 0.68 -12.18 -2.04
N HIS A 57 0.03 -13.17 -1.45
CA HIS A 57 -0.24 -14.46 -2.10
C HIS A 57 -1.17 -14.28 -3.32
N TRP A 58 -2.25 -13.53 -3.18
CA TRP A 58 -3.19 -13.28 -4.27
C TRP A 58 -2.54 -12.56 -5.45
N ILE A 59 -1.78 -11.48 -5.19
CA ILE A 59 -1.07 -10.74 -6.24
C ILE A 59 0.02 -11.61 -6.89
N TYR A 60 0.74 -12.42 -6.11
CA TYR A 60 1.74 -13.34 -6.65
C TYR A 60 1.11 -14.33 -7.65
N HIS A 61 0.00 -14.96 -7.29
CA HIS A 61 -0.69 -15.92 -8.17
C HIS A 61 -1.28 -15.24 -9.41
N ALA A 62 -1.88 -14.07 -9.26
CA ALA A 62 -2.41 -13.30 -10.39
C ALA A 62 -1.29 -12.91 -11.38
N ALA A 63 -0.18 -12.38 -10.86
CA ALA A 63 0.97 -12.01 -11.68
C ALA A 63 1.67 -13.21 -12.34
N MET A 64 1.71 -14.36 -11.65
CA MET A 64 2.25 -15.60 -12.21
C MET A 64 1.39 -16.14 -13.35
N THR A 65 0.06 -16.04 -13.21
CA THR A 65 -0.87 -16.44 -14.27
C THR A 65 -0.72 -15.52 -15.49
N GLU A 66 -0.61 -14.23 -15.28
CA GLU A 66 -0.34 -13.24 -16.32
C GLU A 66 1.00 -13.50 -17.01
N ALA A 67 2.07 -13.75 -16.25
CA ALA A 67 3.41 -14.04 -16.78
C ALA A 67 3.40 -15.30 -17.67
N ARG A 68 2.69 -16.35 -17.25
CA ARG A 68 2.55 -17.58 -18.05
C ARG A 68 1.78 -17.34 -19.35
N ALA A 69 0.70 -16.57 -19.30
CA ALA A 69 -0.07 -16.20 -20.50
C ALA A 69 0.81 -15.37 -21.45
N GLN A 70 1.55 -14.38 -20.92
CA GLN A 70 2.47 -13.59 -21.72
C GLN A 70 3.61 -14.42 -22.32
N ALA A 71 4.17 -15.38 -21.57
CA ALA A 71 5.23 -16.27 -22.07
C ALA A 71 4.74 -17.23 -23.16
N ALA A 72 3.46 -17.62 -23.13
CA ALA A 72 2.86 -18.47 -24.18
C ALA A 72 2.56 -17.68 -25.47
N ASP A 73 2.21 -16.40 -25.33
CA ASP A 73 1.78 -15.56 -26.46
C ASP A 73 2.91 -14.75 -27.09
N ARG A 74 4.03 -14.55 -26.39
CA ARG A 74 5.16 -13.74 -26.85
C ARG A 74 6.33 -14.61 -27.31
N HIS A 75 6.93 -14.19 -28.41
CA HIS A 75 8.14 -14.82 -28.93
C HIS A 75 9.20 -13.77 -29.26
N THR A 76 10.46 -14.18 -29.24
CA THR A 76 11.56 -13.30 -29.60
C THR A 76 11.79 -13.30 -31.10
N ALA A 77 12.04 -12.13 -31.68
CA ALA A 77 12.46 -11.97 -33.06
C ALA A 77 13.70 -11.07 -33.14
N ARG A 78 14.43 -11.16 -34.25
CA ARG A 78 15.55 -10.28 -34.55
C ARG A 78 15.04 -9.11 -35.37
N ALA A 79 15.28 -7.89 -34.88
CA ALA A 79 15.08 -6.66 -35.62
C ALA A 79 16.41 -6.08 -36.05
N VAL A 80 16.47 -5.51 -37.27
CA VAL A 80 17.64 -4.87 -37.81
C VAL A 80 17.44 -3.35 -37.74
N LEU A 81 18.37 -2.63 -37.12
CA LEU A 81 18.37 -1.18 -37.06
C LEU A 81 18.51 -0.59 -38.45
N LEU A 82 17.64 0.35 -38.81
CA LEU A 82 17.70 1.04 -40.09
C LEU A 82 18.59 2.30 -40.06
N GLU A 83 18.75 2.89 -38.88
CA GLU A 83 19.49 4.13 -38.67
C GLU A 83 20.55 3.94 -37.57
N PRO A 84 21.71 4.60 -37.68
CA PRO A 84 22.72 4.54 -36.63
C PRO A 84 22.24 5.33 -35.41
N MET A 85 22.50 4.80 -34.22
CA MET A 85 22.17 5.47 -32.97
C MET A 85 23.21 6.57 -32.66
N PRO A 86 22.79 7.71 -32.08
CA PRO A 86 23.70 8.71 -31.60
C PRO A 86 24.72 8.11 -30.63
N PRO A 87 25.97 8.64 -30.62
CA PRO A 87 26.97 8.15 -29.69
C PRO A 87 26.57 8.39 -28.25
N VAL A 88 27.05 7.53 -27.35
CA VAL A 88 26.82 7.69 -25.90
C VAL A 88 27.46 9.03 -25.48
N THR A 89 26.66 10.00 -25.16
CA THR A 89 27.10 11.19 -24.42
C THR A 89 27.22 10.79 -22.95
N ILE A 90 28.36 11.08 -22.34
CA ILE A 90 28.60 10.80 -20.92
C ILE A 90 27.58 11.60 -20.13
N GLY A 91 26.47 10.97 -19.82
CA GLY A 91 25.36 11.49 -18.98
C GLY A 91 25.59 11.17 -17.51
N ALA A 92 24.74 11.69 -16.67
CA ALA A 92 24.77 11.42 -15.23
C ALA A 92 24.58 9.92 -14.92
N PRO A 93 25.16 9.38 -13.83
CA PRO A 93 24.98 7.99 -13.42
C PRO A 93 23.49 7.66 -13.25
N GLY A 94 22.96 6.72 -14.05
CA GLY A 94 21.57 6.29 -14.04
C GLY A 94 20.77 6.69 -15.29
N GLU A 95 21.35 7.39 -16.25
CA GLU A 95 20.73 7.69 -17.55
C GLU A 95 20.68 6.41 -18.39
N VAL A 96 19.52 6.13 -18.99
CA VAL A 96 19.28 4.91 -19.76
C VAL A 96 20.08 5.02 -21.06
N ASP A 97 21.09 4.18 -21.24
CA ASP A 97 21.90 4.12 -22.45
C ASP A 97 21.15 3.59 -23.68
N GLN A 98 19.88 3.94 -23.80
CA GLN A 98 18.96 3.50 -24.86
C GLN A 98 18.13 4.67 -25.40
N ALA A 99 17.89 4.67 -26.71
CA ALA A 99 16.98 5.61 -27.35
C ALA A 99 16.11 4.87 -28.38
N TRP A 100 15.03 5.56 -28.79
CA TRP A 100 14.13 5.05 -29.81
C TRP A 100 14.82 5.13 -31.18
N ALA A 101 14.76 4.01 -31.95
CA ALA A 101 15.29 3.91 -33.30
C ALA A 101 14.37 3.13 -34.21
N LEU A 102 14.37 3.47 -35.49
CA LEU A 102 13.66 2.74 -36.51
C LEU A 102 14.35 1.40 -36.79
N ALA A 103 13.60 0.33 -36.68
CA ALA A 103 14.07 -1.01 -36.99
C ALA A 103 13.08 -1.78 -37.82
N ARG A 104 13.56 -2.82 -38.49
CA ARG A 104 12.76 -3.72 -39.32
C ARG A 104 12.90 -5.14 -38.79
N TRP A 105 11.79 -5.85 -38.69
CA TRP A 105 11.72 -7.25 -38.27
C TRP A 105 10.81 -8.06 -39.18
N ALA A 106 10.99 -9.36 -39.20
CA ALA A 106 10.07 -10.28 -39.85
C ALA A 106 8.79 -10.38 -39.05
N GLY A 107 7.64 -10.05 -39.64
CA GLY A 107 6.33 -10.28 -39.02
C GLY A 107 5.94 -11.76 -39.13
N THR A 108 4.80 -12.12 -38.52
CA THR A 108 4.17 -13.48 -38.63
C THR A 108 3.67 -13.83 -40.05
N GLY A 109 4.06 -13.06 -41.05
CA GLY A 109 3.75 -13.28 -42.49
C GLY A 109 4.94 -12.91 -43.34
N ALA A 110 4.82 -13.02 -44.64
CA ALA A 110 5.89 -12.80 -45.62
C ALA A 110 6.37 -11.32 -45.68
N ALA A 111 5.63 -10.36 -45.13
CA ALA A 111 5.97 -8.94 -45.20
C ALA A 111 6.75 -8.47 -43.98
N PRO A 112 7.92 -7.80 -44.17
CA PRO A 112 8.65 -7.21 -43.10
C PRO A 112 7.89 -6.00 -42.49
N ARG A 113 7.92 -5.88 -41.18
CA ARG A 113 7.35 -4.74 -40.45
C ARG A 113 8.44 -3.79 -40.03
N THR A 114 8.12 -2.50 -39.98
CA THR A 114 9.03 -1.43 -39.55
C THR A 114 8.36 -0.67 -38.39
N GLY A 115 9.12 -0.27 -37.41
CA GLY A 115 8.65 0.50 -36.26
C GLY A 115 9.80 0.92 -35.35
N GLU A 116 9.46 1.70 -34.34
CA GLU A 116 10.43 2.19 -33.35
C GLU A 116 10.66 1.14 -32.27
N ILE A 117 11.94 0.89 -31.97
CA ILE A 117 12.40 0.02 -30.89
C ILE A 117 13.40 0.77 -29.98
N LEU A 118 13.49 0.36 -28.73
CA LEU A 118 14.56 0.79 -27.85
C LEU A 118 15.85 0.06 -28.20
N ALA A 119 16.88 0.82 -28.58
CA ALA A 119 18.20 0.28 -28.91
C ALA A 119 19.27 1.01 -28.10
N ALA A 120 20.40 0.32 -27.86
CA ALA A 120 21.53 0.89 -27.15
C ALA A 120 22.17 2.03 -27.94
N LEU A 121 22.51 3.14 -27.27
CA LEU A 121 23.24 4.25 -27.88
C LEU A 121 24.58 3.77 -28.46
N GLY A 122 24.97 4.38 -29.56
CA GLY A 122 26.22 4.00 -30.27
C GLY A 122 26.12 2.75 -31.15
N SER A 123 24.93 2.11 -31.24
CA SER A 123 24.71 0.98 -32.14
C SER A 123 24.74 1.43 -33.60
N PRO A 124 25.56 0.81 -34.49
CA PRO A 124 25.58 1.15 -35.90
C PRO A 124 24.31 0.68 -36.63
N ALA A 125 23.99 1.32 -37.75
CA ALA A 125 22.95 0.83 -38.65
C ALA A 125 23.28 -0.61 -39.10
N GLY A 126 22.23 -1.45 -39.23
CA GLY A 126 22.40 -2.88 -39.54
C GLY A 126 22.59 -3.76 -38.30
N SER A 127 22.73 -3.19 -37.10
CA SER A 127 22.84 -3.96 -35.86
C SER A 127 21.56 -4.79 -35.63
N MET A 128 21.75 -6.02 -35.15
CA MET A 128 20.65 -6.91 -34.78
C MET A 128 20.26 -6.71 -33.30
N VAL A 129 18.99 -6.36 -33.05
CA VAL A 129 18.42 -6.19 -31.72
C VAL A 129 17.33 -7.24 -31.52
N THR A 130 17.35 -7.90 -30.36
CA THR A 130 16.28 -8.85 -30.01
C THR A 130 15.05 -8.07 -29.53
N VAL A 131 13.93 -8.32 -30.16
CA VAL A 131 12.64 -7.72 -29.83
C VAL A 131 11.63 -8.79 -29.44
N TRP A 132 10.65 -8.40 -28.64
CA TRP A 132 9.53 -9.28 -28.30
C TRP A 132 8.32 -8.95 -29.16
N LEU A 133 7.72 -9.99 -29.73
CA LEU A 133 6.52 -9.89 -30.54
C LEU A 133 5.40 -10.68 -29.90
N ASP A 134 4.16 -10.20 -30.02
CA ASP A 134 2.97 -10.94 -29.70
C ASP A 134 2.59 -11.92 -30.84
N ALA A 135 1.56 -12.74 -30.64
CA ALA A 135 1.04 -13.69 -31.65
C ALA A 135 0.65 -13.01 -32.96
N SER A 136 0.33 -11.71 -32.96
CA SER A 136 0.01 -10.92 -34.16
C SER A 136 1.22 -10.35 -34.88
N GLY A 137 2.43 -10.53 -34.30
CA GLY A 137 3.70 -9.97 -34.81
C GLY A 137 3.87 -8.49 -34.52
N LYS A 138 3.13 -7.95 -33.56
CA LYS A 138 3.29 -6.56 -33.06
C LYS A 138 4.36 -6.53 -31.96
N LEU A 139 5.12 -5.46 -31.92
CA LEU A 139 6.09 -5.22 -30.86
C LEU A 139 5.40 -5.16 -29.49
N THR A 140 5.96 -5.90 -28.55
CA THR A 140 5.53 -5.93 -27.15
C THR A 140 6.73 -5.91 -26.22
N GLY A 141 6.51 -5.69 -24.93
CA GLY A 141 7.59 -5.80 -23.94
C GLY A 141 7.94 -7.26 -23.60
N PRO A 142 9.06 -7.51 -22.94
CA PRO A 142 9.39 -8.84 -22.42
C PRO A 142 8.29 -9.32 -21.46
N PRO A 143 8.09 -10.64 -21.33
CA PRO A 143 7.17 -11.18 -20.33
C PRO A 143 7.65 -10.81 -18.92
N LEU A 144 6.69 -10.77 -17.97
CA LEU A 144 7.00 -10.45 -16.59
C LEU A 144 8.08 -11.34 -16.02
N GLN A 145 9.14 -10.72 -15.52
CA GLN A 145 10.25 -11.43 -14.88
C GLN A 145 9.90 -11.84 -13.45
N PRO A 146 10.47 -12.95 -12.92
CA PRO A 146 10.21 -13.40 -11.55
C PRO A 146 10.46 -12.33 -10.48
N ALA A 147 11.48 -11.48 -10.65
CA ALA A 147 11.77 -10.36 -9.76
C ALA A 147 10.59 -9.38 -9.69
N GLN A 148 10.05 -8.99 -10.84
CA GLN A 148 8.91 -8.05 -10.90
C GLN A 148 7.64 -8.63 -10.25
N ILE A 149 7.44 -9.95 -10.35
CA ILE A 149 6.32 -10.64 -9.69
C ILE A 149 6.50 -10.57 -8.17
N THR A 150 7.71 -10.84 -7.70
CA THR A 150 8.05 -10.78 -6.27
C THR A 150 7.89 -9.36 -5.73
N ASP A 151 8.39 -8.35 -6.44
CA ASP A 151 8.28 -6.94 -6.04
C ASP A 151 6.82 -6.49 -5.94
N ARG A 152 5.97 -6.87 -6.91
CA ARG A 152 4.52 -6.59 -6.85
C ARG A 152 3.85 -7.25 -5.65
N ALA A 153 4.21 -8.51 -5.35
CA ALA A 153 3.66 -9.24 -4.21
C ALA A 153 4.10 -8.61 -2.87
N ILE A 154 5.37 -8.22 -2.74
CA ILE A 154 5.89 -7.52 -1.57
C ILE A 154 5.20 -6.17 -1.41
N ALA A 155 5.08 -5.39 -2.48
CA ALA A 155 4.38 -4.10 -2.43
C ALA A 155 2.92 -4.28 -1.94
N ALA A 156 2.19 -5.27 -2.44
CA ALA A 156 0.84 -5.57 -1.99
C ALA A 156 0.79 -6.00 -0.52
N ALA A 157 1.75 -6.82 -0.08
CA ALA A 157 1.86 -7.28 1.31
C ALA A 157 2.15 -6.13 2.29
N VAL A 158 2.75 -5.03 1.84
CA VAL A 158 3.00 -3.82 2.64
C VAL A 158 1.83 -2.84 2.56
N VAL A 159 1.33 -2.57 1.35
CA VAL A 159 0.29 -1.57 1.12
C VAL A 159 -1.05 -1.97 1.76
N ALA A 160 -1.47 -3.22 1.59
CA ALA A 160 -2.77 -3.67 2.07
C ALA A 160 -2.93 -3.54 3.61
N PRO A 161 -2.00 -4.03 4.46
CA PRO A 161 -2.10 -3.83 5.91
C PRO A 161 -1.92 -2.36 6.32
N THR A 162 -1.16 -1.57 5.56
CA THR A 162 -1.02 -0.12 5.82
C THR A 162 -2.36 0.59 5.62
N VAL A 163 -3.06 0.32 4.53
CA VAL A 163 -4.40 0.86 4.27
C VAL A 163 -5.39 0.41 5.35
N LEU A 164 -5.36 -0.87 5.74
CA LEU A 164 -6.18 -1.38 6.84
C LEU A 164 -5.90 -0.62 8.15
N THR A 165 -4.62 -0.44 8.49
CA THR A 165 -4.21 0.26 9.71
C THR A 165 -4.70 1.70 9.71
N LEU A 166 -4.50 2.44 8.63
CA LEU A 166 -4.96 3.82 8.49
C LEU A 166 -6.49 3.92 8.58
N SER A 167 -7.21 3.00 7.96
CA SER A 167 -8.68 2.95 8.02
C SER A 167 -9.19 2.73 9.45
N LEU A 168 -8.60 1.78 10.17
CA LEU A 168 -8.96 1.49 11.57
C LEU A 168 -8.62 2.66 12.51
N LEU A 169 -7.46 3.29 12.34
CA LEU A 169 -7.07 4.47 13.12
C LEU A 169 -7.98 5.67 12.84
N THR A 170 -8.36 5.88 11.59
CA THR A 170 -9.31 6.93 11.20
C THR A 170 -10.68 6.69 11.83
N THR A 171 -11.16 5.44 11.80
CA THR A 171 -12.43 5.05 12.44
C THR A 171 -12.38 5.28 13.95
N LEU A 172 -11.28 4.91 14.61
CA LEU A 172 -11.09 5.15 16.03
C LEU A 172 -11.09 6.65 16.36
N TRP A 173 -10.36 7.44 15.59
CA TRP A 173 -10.29 8.89 15.76
C TRP A 173 -11.68 9.53 15.59
N LEU A 174 -12.44 9.12 14.57
CA LEU A 174 -13.78 9.63 14.31
C LEU A 174 -14.75 9.26 15.43
N ALA A 175 -14.70 8.01 15.93
CA ALA A 175 -15.50 7.56 17.05
C ALA A 175 -15.22 8.36 18.34
N GLN A 176 -13.94 8.63 18.62
CA GLN A 176 -13.56 9.48 19.75
C GLN A 176 -14.07 10.90 19.60
N ARG A 177 -13.92 11.49 18.42
CA ARG A 177 -14.39 12.85 18.17
C ARG A 177 -15.92 12.99 18.30
N VAL A 178 -16.66 11.99 17.86
CA VAL A 178 -18.13 11.95 18.06
C VAL A 178 -18.49 11.79 19.54
N ALA A 179 -17.80 10.92 20.27
CA ALA A 179 -18.02 10.74 21.70
C ALA A 179 -17.73 12.03 22.49
N ASP A 180 -16.64 12.73 22.16
CA ASP A 180 -16.28 14.00 22.84
C ASP A 180 -17.31 15.11 22.55
N ARG A 181 -17.77 15.23 21.30
CA ARG A 181 -18.84 16.18 20.96
C ARG A 181 -20.13 15.91 21.75
N ARG A 182 -20.52 14.63 21.89
CA ARG A 182 -21.69 14.24 22.69
C ARG A 182 -21.51 14.55 24.19
N ARG A 183 -20.28 14.38 24.71
CA ARG A 183 -19.95 14.73 26.11
C ARG A 183 -20.07 16.22 26.35
N LEU A 184 -19.51 17.04 25.46
CA LEU A 184 -19.58 18.51 25.56
C LEU A 184 -21.02 18.98 25.48
N ALA A 185 -21.83 18.48 24.55
CA ALA A 185 -23.25 18.82 24.44
C ALA A 185 -24.05 18.43 25.70
N ALA A 186 -23.77 17.26 26.28
CA ALA A 186 -24.38 16.82 27.53
C ALA A 186 -23.98 17.70 28.72
N TRP A 187 -22.74 18.21 28.70
CA TRP A 187 -22.23 19.15 29.73
C TRP A 187 -22.93 20.51 29.62
N ASP A 188 -23.04 21.06 28.41
CA ASP A 188 -23.71 22.32 28.16
C ASP A 188 -25.18 22.27 28.59
N SER A 189 -25.91 21.18 28.32
CA SER A 189 -27.27 20.99 28.74
C SER A 189 -27.41 20.85 30.25
N ALA A 190 -26.49 20.17 30.92
CA ALA A 190 -26.46 20.08 32.38
C ALA A 190 -26.16 21.43 33.03
N TRP A 191 -25.22 22.18 32.45
CA TRP A 191 -24.82 23.48 32.95
C TRP A 191 -25.89 24.55 32.79
N SER A 192 -26.67 24.53 31.70
CA SER A 192 -27.81 25.43 31.51
C SER A 192 -28.89 25.28 32.57
N THR A 193 -28.99 24.11 33.17
CA THR A 193 -29.97 23.83 34.26
C THR A 193 -29.43 24.25 35.62
N VAL A 194 -28.16 24.06 35.91
CA VAL A 194 -27.57 24.31 37.25
C VAL A 194 -26.99 25.73 37.35
N GLY A 195 -26.45 26.29 36.27
CA GLY A 195 -25.82 27.62 36.26
C GLY A 195 -26.71 28.75 36.85
N PRO A 196 -27.98 28.86 36.44
CA PRO A 196 -28.87 29.89 36.98
C PRO A 196 -29.15 29.80 38.49
N GLN A 197 -29.01 28.60 39.07
CA GLN A 197 -29.22 28.40 40.52
C GLN A 197 -28.04 28.98 41.33
N TRP A 198 -26.84 29.02 40.80
CA TRP A 198 -25.65 29.57 41.44
C TRP A 198 -25.61 31.10 41.37
N THR A 199 -26.13 31.69 40.29
CA THR A 199 -26.20 33.15 40.14
C THR A 199 -27.28 33.79 41.01
N ARG A 200 -28.36 33.06 41.36
CA ARG A 200 -29.43 33.56 42.25
C ARG A 200 -29.09 33.53 43.72
N ARG A 201 -27.94 32.94 44.11
CA ARG A 201 -27.53 32.78 45.52
C ARG A 201 -26.45 33.81 45.92
N LYS A 202 -26.46 35.03 45.39
CA LYS A 202 -25.71 36.13 45.95
C LYS A 202 -26.64 36.94 46.84
N PRO A 203 -26.33 37.09 48.16
CA PRO A 203 -27.08 37.95 49.08
C PRO A 203 -26.92 39.41 48.70
#